data_a7960304977276c33b2980766cab8ba3
#
_entry.id   a7960304977276c33b2980766cab8ba3
#
_cell.length_a   1.000
_cell.length_b   1.000
_cell.length_c   1.000
_cell.angle_alpha   90.00
_cell.angle_beta   90.00
_cell.angle_gamma   90.00
#
_symmetry.space_group_name_H-M   'P 1'
#
loop_
_entity.id
_entity.type
_entity.pdbx_description
1 polymer ?
#
loop_
_entity_poly.entity_id
_entity_poly.type
_entity_poly.pdbx_seq_one_letter_code
_entity_poly.pdbx_strand_id
1 'polypeptide(L)'
;MTIQMKGNRPKVTVVTVVRNAPAALKVTAESVLSQTYADIEYVIVDGASTDGTSDYARSLGDRVDVLISERDNGIYDAMNKGVRAASGEWVIFMNAGDTFYAPDTVEQVFGTDDYAGFGVVYGDVAKKNASGESVVKKAGAPHNSHRMFFCHQSAFYRRDELLATPFDTAHRMSADIHQVKRLWKKGVRFRQLDLPVAIFDTGGVSNVKRSAGLRDNISVVCELDGLVDRLRLLPKLYVPYLMCLLRGK
;
A
#
# COMPACT_ATOMS: atom_id res chain seq x y z
N MET A 1 -11.78 35.75 18.24
CA MET A 1 -10.57 35.75 17.39
C MET A 1 -9.91 34.39 17.57
N THR A 2 -10.33 33.42 16.77
CA THR A 2 -9.87 32.03 16.88
C THR A 2 -8.58 31.93 16.09
N ILE A 3 -7.45 31.84 16.79
CA ILE A 3 -6.15 31.53 16.17
C ILE A 3 -6.27 30.06 15.71
N GLN A 4 -6.61 29.87 14.44
CA GLN A 4 -6.32 28.59 13.80
C GLN A 4 -4.80 28.45 13.77
N MET A 5 -4.25 27.64 14.66
CA MET A 5 -2.91 27.12 14.48
C MET A 5 -2.96 26.30 13.17
N LYS A 6 -2.39 26.85 12.10
CA LYS A 6 -2.06 26.05 10.91
C LYS A 6 -1.10 24.99 11.38
N GLY A 7 -1.60 23.80 11.68
CA GLY A 7 -0.76 22.63 11.83
C GLY A 7 0.14 22.55 10.59
N ASN A 8 1.41 22.25 10.80
CA ASN A 8 2.35 22.07 9.71
C ASN A 8 1.83 20.91 8.85
N ARG A 9 1.25 21.22 7.69
CA ARG A 9 0.70 20.20 6.78
C ARG A 9 1.87 19.33 6.29
N PRO A 10 1.89 18.02 6.58
CA PRO A 10 3.02 17.19 6.20
C PRO A 10 3.04 16.95 4.69
N LYS A 11 4.22 16.92 4.10
CA LYS A 11 4.39 16.48 2.71
C LYS A 11 4.08 15.00 2.59
N VAL A 12 3.23 14.64 1.64
CA VAL A 12 2.81 13.26 1.37
C VAL A 12 3.40 12.79 0.04
N THR A 13 4.19 11.73 0.06
CA THR A 13 4.65 11.08 -1.16
C THR A 13 3.68 9.97 -1.57
N VAL A 14 3.18 10.02 -2.79
CA VAL A 14 2.45 8.94 -3.43
C VAL A 14 3.41 8.16 -4.31
N VAL A 15 3.60 6.87 -4.03
CA VAL A 15 4.46 5.97 -4.82
C VAL A 15 3.59 5.07 -5.68
N THR A 16 3.74 5.15 -6.99
CA THR A 16 3.14 4.23 -7.95
C THR A 16 4.20 3.29 -8.50
N VAL A 17 4.02 1.98 -8.29
CA VAL A 17 4.85 0.97 -8.93
C VAL A 17 4.09 0.36 -10.10
N VAL A 18 4.78 0.16 -11.23
CA VAL A 18 4.17 -0.31 -12.48
C VAL A 18 5.15 -1.16 -13.28
N ARG A 19 4.62 -2.16 -13.99
CA ARG A 19 5.35 -2.88 -15.04
C ARG A 19 4.38 -3.39 -16.09
N ASN A 20 4.61 -3.00 -17.35
CA ASN A 20 3.82 -3.42 -18.53
C ASN A 20 2.31 -3.23 -18.33
N ALA A 21 1.88 -2.02 -17.96
CA ALA A 21 0.48 -1.72 -17.68
C ALA A 21 0.15 -0.23 -17.92
N PRO A 22 0.24 0.29 -19.16
CA PRO A 22 0.09 1.72 -19.47
C PRO A 22 -1.32 2.23 -19.13
N ALA A 23 -2.36 1.44 -19.41
CA ALA A 23 -3.75 1.83 -19.11
C ALA A 23 -4.00 1.92 -17.58
N ALA A 24 -3.46 0.98 -16.81
CA ALA A 24 -3.56 1.00 -15.35
C ALA A 24 -2.80 2.19 -14.75
N LEU A 25 -1.58 2.47 -15.25
CA LEU A 25 -0.81 3.64 -14.83
C LEU A 25 -1.57 4.94 -15.11
N LYS A 26 -2.23 5.04 -16.28
CA LYS A 26 -3.02 6.23 -16.62
C LYS A 26 -4.12 6.50 -15.60
N VAL A 27 -4.90 5.49 -15.24
CA VAL A 27 -5.99 5.60 -14.25
C VAL A 27 -5.46 6.06 -12.90
N THR A 28 -4.35 5.48 -12.44
CA THR A 28 -3.74 5.84 -11.16
C THR A 28 -3.16 7.26 -11.19
N ALA A 29 -2.42 7.61 -12.24
CA ALA A 29 -1.83 8.94 -12.38
C ALA A 29 -2.90 10.04 -12.39
N GLU A 30 -4.00 9.86 -13.13
CA GLU A 30 -5.13 10.80 -13.13
C GLU A 30 -5.70 10.97 -11.72
N SER A 31 -5.85 9.90 -10.96
CA SER A 31 -6.35 9.94 -9.59
C SER A 31 -5.40 10.66 -8.62
N VAL A 32 -4.10 10.44 -8.75
CA VAL A 32 -3.08 11.13 -7.93
C VAL A 32 -3.03 12.62 -8.24
N LEU A 33 -2.98 12.95 -9.53
CA LEU A 33 -2.86 14.32 -10.00
C LEU A 33 -4.14 15.17 -9.80
N SER A 34 -5.26 14.53 -9.53
CA SER A 34 -6.54 15.20 -9.21
C SER A 34 -6.71 15.48 -7.71
N GLN A 35 -5.78 15.06 -6.85
CA GLN A 35 -5.90 15.32 -5.41
C GLN A 35 -5.81 16.82 -5.10
N THR A 36 -6.68 17.28 -4.20
CA THR A 36 -6.76 18.71 -3.81
C THR A 36 -5.72 19.12 -2.78
N TYR A 37 -5.07 18.16 -2.12
CA TYR A 37 -4.02 18.42 -1.15
C TYR A 37 -2.78 19.00 -1.84
N ALA A 38 -2.30 20.16 -1.38
CA ALA A 38 -1.31 20.94 -2.11
C ALA A 38 0.14 20.38 -2.03
N ASP A 39 0.48 19.67 -0.94
CA ASP A 39 1.86 19.20 -0.71
C ASP A 39 1.99 17.69 -0.96
N ILE A 40 1.72 17.30 -2.20
CA ILE A 40 1.91 15.94 -2.71
C ILE A 40 3.18 15.88 -3.55
N GLU A 41 4.01 14.89 -3.27
CA GLU A 41 5.09 14.44 -4.13
C GLU A 41 4.66 13.16 -4.85
N TYR A 42 4.79 13.13 -6.17
CA TYR A 42 4.44 11.96 -6.96
C TYR A 42 5.68 11.24 -7.48
N VAL A 43 5.87 10.00 -7.05
CA VAL A 43 6.99 9.12 -7.44
C VAL A 43 6.44 7.94 -8.24
N ILE A 44 6.96 7.75 -9.45
CA ILE A 44 6.66 6.57 -10.28
C ILE A 44 7.90 5.68 -10.37
N VAL A 45 7.73 4.39 -10.10
CA VAL A 45 8.76 3.37 -10.27
C VAL A 45 8.28 2.37 -11.31
N ASP A 46 8.88 2.44 -12.49
CA ASP A 46 8.64 1.54 -13.63
C ASP A 46 9.68 0.42 -13.65
N GLY A 47 9.24 -0.82 -13.59
CA GLY A 47 10.06 -2.03 -13.61
C GLY A 47 10.68 -2.36 -14.98
N ALA A 48 11.20 -1.37 -15.71
CA ALA A 48 11.71 -1.47 -17.08
C ALA A 48 10.67 -2.06 -18.04
N SER A 49 9.53 -1.39 -18.16
CA SER A 49 8.46 -1.77 -19.08
C SER A 49 8.86 -1.66 -20.53
N THR A 50 8.25 -2.49 -21.40
CA THR A 50 8.54 -2.60 -22.83
C THR A 50 7.31 -2.37 -23.73
N ASP A 51 6.19 -1.93 -23.16
CA ASP A 51 4.88 -1.82 -23.82
C ASP A 51 4.33 -0.38 -23.92
N GLY A 52 5.18 0.63 -23.78
CA GLY A 52 4.78 2.04 -23.78
C GLY A 52 4.45 2.62 -22.41
N THR A 53 4.46 1.81 -21.34
CA THR A 53 4.24 2.29 -19.95
C THR A 53 5.25 3.37 -19.56
N SER A 54 6.53 3.13 -19.85
CA SER A 54 7.63 4.07 -19.57
C SER A 54 7.48 5.38 -20.37
N ASP A 55 7.02 5.29 -21.62
CA ASP A 55 6.80 6.47 -22.46
C ASP A 55 5.63 7.30 -21.93
N TYR A 56 4.54 6.64 -21.50
CA TYR A 56 3.45 7.35 -20.86
C TYR A 56 3.91 8.02 -19.55
N ALA A 57 4.68 7.33 -18.70
CA ALA A 57 5.21 7.93 -17.47
C ALA A 57 6.04 9.18 -17.76
N ARG A 58 6.95 9.14 -18.78
CA ARG A 58 7.73 10.30 -19.22
C ARG A 58 6.86 11.43 -19.77
N SER A 59 5.76 11.11 -20.46
CA SER A 59 4.85 12.10 -21.02
C SER A 59 4.10 12.93 -19.98
N LEU A 60 4.09 12.49 -18.72
CA LEU A 60 3.53 13.26 -17.61
C LEU A 60 4.38 14.50 -17.26
N GLY A 61 5.67 14.49 -17.62
CA GLY A 61 6.57 15.65 -17.46
C GLY A 61 6.68 16.10 -16.00
N ASP A 62 6.66 17.41 -15.77
CA ASP A 62 6.82 18.04 -14.47
C ASP A 62 5.70 17.73 -13.45
N ARG A 63 4.67 16.96 -13.85
CA ARG A 63 3.62 16.48 -12.94
C ARG A 63 4.06 15.26 -12.11
N VAL A 64 5.22 14.69 -12.42
CA VAL A 64 5.84 13.59 -11.68
C VAL A 64 7.17 14.10 -11.14
N ASP A 65 7.29 14.16 -9.81
CA ASP A 65 8.49 14.68 -9.15
C ASP A 65 9.70 13.76 -9.35
N VAL A 66 9.47 12.43 -9.31
CA VAL A 66 10.53 11.43 -9.50
C VAL A 66 10.03 10.29 -10.37
N LEU A 67 10.73 10.02 -11.46
CA LEU A 67 10.54 8.84 -12.31
C LEU A 67 11.79 7.95 -12.27
N ILE A 68 11.61 6.72 -11.78
CA ILE A 68 12.63 5.66 -11.81
C ILE A 68 12.15 4.63 -12.84
N SER A 69 12.96 4.36 -13.87
CA SER A 69 12.64 3.33 -14.87
C SER A 69 13.84 2.40 -15.01
N GLU A 70 13.82 1.30 -14.27
CA GLU A 70 14.87 0.29 -14.23
C GLU A 70 14.31 -1.06 -13.79
N ARG A 71 15.06 -2.14 -14.04
CA ARG A 71 14.66 -3.48 -13.60
C ARG A 71 14.54 -3.55 -12.08
N ASP A 72 13.49 -4.25 -11.63
CA ASP A 72 13.27 -4.61 -10.24
C ASP A 72 13.25 -6.14 -10.05
N ASN A 73 13.39 -6.56 -8.79
CA ASN A 73 13.27 -7.95 -8.34
C ASN A 73 11.85 -8.27 -7.83
N GLY A 74 10.84 -7.56 -8.32
CA GLY A 74 9.44 -7.69 -7.94
C GLY A 74 8.89 -6.42 -7.30
N ILE A 75 7.56 -6.41 -7.09
CA ILE A 75 6.79 -5.25 -6.65
C ILE A 75 7.35 -4.59 -5.38
N TYR A 76 7.79 -5.38 -4.42
CA TYR A 76 8.31 -4.86 -3.14
C TYR A 76 9.71 -4.25 -3.26
N ASP A 77 10.53 -4.71 -4.21
CA ASP A 77 11.80 -4.04 -4.54
C ASP A 77 11.52 -2.67 -5.17
N ALA A 78 10.55 -2.60 -6.11
CA ALA A 78 10.12 -1.34 -6.69
C ALA A 78 9.54 -0.39 -5.62
N MET A 79 8.72 -0.88 -4.68
CA MET A 79 8.22 -0.07 -3.54
C MET A 79 9.38 0.45 -2.68
N ASN A 80 10.37 -0.39 -2.35
CA ASN A 80 11.54 0.04 -1.60
C ASN A 80 12.35 1.12 -2.33
N LYS A 81 12.47 1.05 -3.67
CA LYS A 81 13.09 2.11 -4.48
C LYS A 81 12.31 3.42 -4.37
N GLY A 82 10.98 3.35 -4.46
CA GLY A 82 10.10 4.50 -4.29
C GLY A 82 10.25 5.17 -2.92
N VAL A 83 10.31 4.39 -1.84
CA VAL A 83 10.52 4.91 -0.48
C VAL A 83 11.86 5.63 -0.33
N ARG A 84 12.93 5.06 -0.93
CA ARG A 84 14.25 5.72 -0.90
C ARG A 84 14.27 7.04 -1.64
N ALA A 85 13.54 7.14 -2.75
CA ALA A 85 13.42 8.34 -3.56
C ALA A 85 12.47 9.39 -2.96
N ALA A 86 11.48 8.97 -2.19
CA ALA A 86 10.51 9.82 -1.53
C ALA A 86 11.18 10.87 -0.63
N SER A 87 10.63 12.09 -0.57
CA SER A 87 11.05 13.14 0.36
C SER A 87 9.96 13.53 1.37
N GLY A 88 8.73 13.09 1.15
CA GLY A 88 7.60 13.36 2.03
C GLY A 88 7.74 12.72 3.40
N GLU A 89 7.08 13.31 4.37
CA GLU A 89 7.01 12.78 5.74
C GLU A 89 6.17 11.49 5.81
N TRP A 90 5.12 11.44 5.00
CA TRP A 90 4.24 10.29 4.84
C TRP A 90 4.34 9.71 3.44
N VAL A 91 4.22 8.41 3.35
CA VAL A 91 4.24 7.67 2.07
C VAL A 91 2.98 6.81 1.97
N ILE A 92 2.30 6.85 0.84
CA ILE A 92 1.25 5.91 0.46
C ILE A 92 1.62 5.23 -0.86
N PHE A 93 1.27 3.96 -0.98
CA PHE A 93 1.44 3.20 -2.22
C PHE A 93 0.12 3.13 -2.97
N MET A 94 0.09 3.76 -4.14
CA MET A 94 -1.01 3.68 -5.07
C MET A 94 -0.52 2.97 -6.32
N ASN A 95 -0.59 1.63 -6.32
CA ASN A 95 -0.07 0.83 -7.42
C ASN A 95 -0.87 1.04 -8.70
N ALA A 96 -0.28 0.77 -9.86
CA ALA A 96 -0.98 0.93 -11.12
C ALA A 96 -2.29 0.12 -11.17
N GLY A 97 -3.41 0.79 -11.42
CA GLY A 97 -4.78 0.28 -11.36
C GLY A 97 -5.55 0.71 -10.11
N ASP A 98 -4.87 1.00 -9.01
CA ASP A 98 -5.49 1.51 -7.79
C ASP A 98 -5.72 3.04 -7.88
N THR A 99 -6.71 3.55 -7.16
CA THR A 99 -7.02 4.99 -7.14
C THR A 99 -7.35 5.47 -5.74
N PHE A 100 -7.16 6.75 -5.47
CA PHE A 100 -7.79 7.37 -4.31
C PHE A 100 -9.31 7.24 -4.39
N TYR A 101 -9.96 7.20 -3.24
CA TYR A 101 -11.41 7.09 -3.17
C TYR A 101 -12.13 8.33 -3.71
N ALA A 102 -11.59 9.52 -3.42
CA ALA A 102 -12.11 10.81 -3.88
C ALA A 102 -10.96 11.80 -4.14
N PRO A 103 -11.19 12.87 -4.91
CA PRO A 103 -10.17 13.88 -5.19
C PRO A 103 -9.65 14.64 -3.96
N ASP A 104 -10.40 14.64 -2.89
CA ASP A 104 -10.05 15.30 -1.63
C ASP A 104 -9.60 14.32 -0.52
N THR A 105 -9.34 13.05 -0.85
CA THR A 105 -9.00 12.01 0.13
C THR A 105 -7.78 12.40 0.97
N VAL A 106 -6.69 12.86 0.36
CA VAL A 106 -5.48 13.24 1.11
C VAL A 106 -5.74 14.49 1.96
N GLU A 107 -6.55 15.44 1.49
CA GLU A 107 -6.99 16.61 2.25
C GLU A 107 -7.85 16.20 3.46
N GLN A 108 -8.76 15.23 3.31
CA GLN A 108 -9.56 14.71 4.42
C GLN A 108 -8.68 14.04 5.48
N VAL A 109 -7.56 13.41 5.10
CA VAL A 109 -6.64 12.79 6.04
C VAL A 109 -5.76 13.85 6.72
N PHE A 110 -5.05 14.69 5.96
CA PHE A 110 -3.98 15.55 6.48
C PHE A 110 -4.33 17.04 6.54
N GLY A 111 -5.54 17.43 6.17
CA GLY A 111 -5.94 18.83 6.15
C GLY A 111 -5.96 19.50 7.54
N THR A 112 -6.19 18.73 8.60
CA THR A 112 -6.34 19.22 9.97
C THR A 112 -5.48 18.51 11.01
N ASP A 113 -4.85 17.37 10.68
CA ASP A 113 -4.07 16.54 11.62
C ASP A 113 -2.76 16.11 10.95
N ASP A 114 -1.66 16.19 11.65
CA ASP A 114 -0.33 15.71 11.24
C ASP A 114 -0.03 14.30 11.76
N TYR A 115 -0.89 13.77 12.60
CA TYR A 115 -0.78 12.47 13.27
C TYR A 115 0.53 12.28 14.02
N ALA A 116 0.96 13.30 14.73
CA ALA A 116 2.18 13.24 15.54
C ALA A 116 2.22 12.02 16.46
N GLY A 117 3.31 11.28 16.44
CA GLY A 117 3.51 10.08 17.25
C GLY A 117 2.82 8.80 16.74
N PHE A 118 2.18 8.85 15.55
CA PHE A 118 1.74 7.65 14.84
C PHE A 118 2.73 7.33 13.71
N GLY A 119 2.99 6.03 13.47
CA GLY A 119 3.83 5.58 12.36
C GLY A 119 3.03 5.08 11.17
N VAL A 120 1.76 4.72 11.38
CA VAL A 120 0.83 4.30 10.33
C VAL A 120 -0.55 4.90 10.56
N VAL A 121 -1.12 5.51 9.52
CA VAL A 121 -2.50 6.01 9.49
C VAL A 121 -3.21 5.30 8.36
N TYR A 122 -4.35 4.67 8.62
CA TYR A 122 -5.04 3.86 7.62
C TYR A 122 -6.56 3.98 7.74
N GLY A 123 -7.23 3.81 6.60
CA GLY A 123 -8.68 3.84 6.53
C GLY A 123 -9.25 2.62 5.80
N ASP A 124 -10.51 2.76 5.42
CA ASP A 124 -11.25 1.76 4.67
C ASP A 124 -10.77 1.66 3.23
N VAL A 125 -11.13 0.59 2.55
CA VAL A 125 -10.87 0.40 1.12
C VAL A 125 -12.18 0.11 0.39
N ALA A 126 -12.38 0.72 -0.75
CA ALA A 126 -13.45 0.33 -1.67
C ALA A 126 -12.92 -0.72 -2.67
N LYS A 127 -13.79 -1.65 -3.06
CA LYS A 127 -13.53 -2.61 -4.13
C LYS A 127 -14.61 -2.51 -5.16
N LYS A 128 -14.25 -2.49 -6.42
CA LYS A 128 -15.23 -2.59 -7.50
C LYS A 128 -15.75 -4.03 -7.58
N ASN A 129 -17.07 -4.19 -7.53
CA ASN A 129 -17.71 -5.47 -7.79
C ASN A 129 -17.83 -5.71 -9.32
N ALA A 130 -18.36 -6.89 -9.71
CA ALA A 130 -18.53 -7.23 -11.11
C ALA A 130 -19.52 -6.31 -11.88
N SER A 131 -20.41 -5.59 -11.17
CA SER A 131 -21.30 -4.59 -11.75
C SER A 131 -20.67 -3.20 -11.86
N GLY A 132 -19.42 -3.03 -11.41
CA GLY A 132 -18.72 -1.74 -11.41
C GLY A 132 -19.02 -0.84 -10.22
N GLU A 133 -19.88 -1.27 -9.28
CA GLU A 133 -20.16 -0.53 -8.05
C GLU A 133 -19.01 -0.68 -7.04
N SER A 134 -18.71 0.40 -6.32
CA SER A 134 -17.71 0.39 -5.27
C SER A 134 -18.32 -0.02 -3.94
N VAL A 135 -17.87 -1.14 -3.39
CA VAL A 135 -18.28 -1.62 -2.06
C VAL A 135 -17.16 -1.33 -1.07
N VAL A 136 -17.46 -0.53 -0.05
CA VAL A 136 -16.52 -0.18 1.01
C VAL A 136 -16.36 -1.35 1.98
N LYS A 137 -15.12 -1.79 2.16
CA LYS A 137 -14.72 -2.76 3.18
C LYS A 137 -14.05 -2.01 4.33
N LYS A 138 -14.62 -2.12 5.50
CA LYS A 138 -14.09 -1.51 6.74
C LYS A 138 -12.74 -2.11 7.12
N ALA A 139 -11.81 -1.25 7.51
CA ALA A 139 -10.57 -1.65 8.14
C ALA A 139 -10.82 -2.17 9.57
N GLY A 140 -10.00 -3.10 10.01
CA GLY A 140 -10.06 -3.62 11.37
C GLY A 140 -9.17 -2.85 12.35
N ALA A 141 -9.40 -3.02 13.65
CA ALA A 141 -8.52 -2.50 14.67
C ALA A 141 -7.14 -3.20 14.62
N PRO A 142 -6.04 -2.51 15.01
CA PRO A 142 -4.70 -3.07 15.00
C PRO A 142 -4.58 -4.30 15.93
N HIS A 143 -4.10 -5.41 15.40
CA HIS A 143 -3.84 -6.63 16.17
C HIS A 143 -2.88 -7.57 15.45
N ASN A 144 -2.24 -8.47 16.19
CA ASN A 144 -1.45 -9.54 15.57
C ASN A 144 -2.36 -10.54 14.85
N SER A 145 -2.20 -10.67 13.54
CA SER A 145 -3.06 -11.49 12.68
C SER A 145 -2.26 -12.25 11.62
N HIS A 146 -2.90 -13.22 11.00
CA HIS A 146 -2.42 -13.92 9.79
C HIS A 146 -2.77 -13.18 8.49
N ARG A 147 -3.44 -12.05 8.57
CA ARG A 147 -3.87 -11.19 7.46
C ARG A 147 -3.67 -9.73 7.83
N MET A 148 -3.61 -8.88 6.85
CA MET A 148 -3.71 -7.43 7.06
C MET A 148 -5.09 -7.09 7.66
N PHE A 149 -5.11 -6.21 8.66
CA PHE A 149 -6.35 -5.66 9.23
C PHE A 149 -6.84 -4.42 8.46
N PHE A 150 -6.07 -3.94 7.50
CA PHE A 150 -6.43 -2.92 6.50
C PHE A 150 -5.94 -3.34 5.11
N CYS A 151 -6.29 -2.60 4.07
CA CYS A 151 -5.72 -2.77 2.74
C CYS A 151 -4.44 -1.94 2.63
N HIS A 152 -3.37 -2.50 2.07
CA HIS A 152 -2.08 -1.81 1.93
C HIS A 152 -2.21 -0.45 1.22
N GLN A 153 -3.04 -0.38 0.18
CA GLN A 153 -3.31 0.84 -0.60
C GLN A 153 -4.13 1.89 0.16
N SER A 154 -4.69 1.55 1.33
CA SER A 154 -5.44 2.48 2.16
C SER A 154 -4.67 2.95 3.39
N ALA A 155 -3.34 2.87 3.36
CA ALA A 155 -2.50 3.22 4.50
C ALA A 155 -1.38 4.19 4.11
N PHE A 156 -1.22 5.21 4.95
CA PHE A 156 -0.09 6.13 4.96
C PHE A 156 0.89 5.71 6.04
N TYR A 157 2.15 5.63 5.68
CA TYR A 157 3.24 5.22 6.55
C TYR A 157 4.21 6.38 6.76
N ARG A 158 4.72 6.53 7.97
CA ARG A 158 5.88 7.43 8.18
C ARG A 158 7.04 6.91 7.34
N ARG A 159 7.65 7.82 6.57
CA ARG A 159 8.77 7.45 5.70
C ARG A 159 9.95 6.89 6.47
N ASP A 160 10.26 7.44 7.64
CA ASP A 160 11.33 6.95 8.51
C ASP A 160 11.08 5.51 9.00
N GLU A 161 9.83 5.14 9.29
CA GLU A 161 9.47 3.76 9.63
C GLU A 161 9.66 2.80 8.45
N LEU A 162 9.31 3.24 7.22
CA LEU A 162 9.53 2.45 6.01
C LEU A 162 11.02 2.27 5.72
N LEU A 163 11.85 3.30 5.94
CA LEU A 163 13.30 3.21 5.78
C LEU A 163 13.94 2.32 6.84
N ALA A 164 13.47 2.40 8.09
CA ALA A 164 13.95 1.55 9.18
C ALA A 164 13.44 0.11 9.11
N THR A 165 12.34 -0.12 8.40
CA THR A 165 11.70 -1.43 8.24
C THR A 165 11.26 -1.61 6.78
N PRO A 166 12.19 -1.78 5.83
CA PRO A 166 11.86 -1.95 4.41
C PRO A 166 11.10 -3.26 4.18
N PHE A 167 10.39 -3.34 3.05
CA PHE A 167 9.80 -4.59 2.60
C PHE A 167 10.88 -5.65 2.40
N ASP A 168 10.68 -6.82 2.97
CA ASP A 168 11.55 -7.96 2.75
C ASP A 168 11.18 -8.64 1.42
N THR A 169 12.07 -8.55 0.45
CA THR A 169 11.85 -9.09 -0.90
C THR A 169 11.90 -10.63 -0.97
N ALA A 170 12.30 -11.31 0.11
CA ALA A 170 12.16 -12.75 0.23
C ALA A 170 10.68 -13.18 0.27
N HIS A 171 9.81 -12.33 0.83
CA HIS A 171 8.36 -12.52 0.85
C HIS A 171 7.71 -11.92 -0.39
N ARG A 172 7.70 -12.66 -1.49
CA ARG A 172 7.24 -12.16 -2.81
C ARG A 172 5.76 -11.82 -2.90
N MET A 173 4.94 -12.35 -2.01
CA MET A 173 3.48 -12.17 -2.00
C MET A 173 2.95 -11.49 -0.75
N SER A 174 3.75 -11.39 0.31
CA SER A 174 3.29 -11.03 1.66
C SER A 174 4.27 -10.13 2.42
N ALA A 175 5.18 -9.43 1.70
CA ALA A 175 6.12 -8.51 2.35
C ALA A 175 5.41 -7.34 3.04
N ASP A 176 4.21 -6.95 2.60
CA ASP A 176 3.32 -5.99 3.25
C ASP A 176 2.85 -6.50 4.63
N ILE A 177 2.38 -7.75 4.71
CA ILE A 177 2.01 -8.39 5.99
C ILE A 177 3.24 -8.52 6.89
N HIS A 178 4.37 -8.95 6.34
CA HIS A 178 5.63 -9.06 7.08
C HIS A 178 6.05 -7.72 7.68
N GLN A 179 6.03 -6.65 6.88
CA GLN A 179 6.37 -5.30 7.31
C GLN A 179 5.43 -4.79 8.40
N VAL A 180 4.11 -4.87 8.20
CA VAL A 180 3.12 -4.42 9.19
C VAL A 180 3.25 -5.18 10.50
N LYS A 181 3.50 -6.49 10.47
CA LYS A 181 3.77 -7.27 11.68
C LYS A 181 5.05 -6.82 12.39
N ARG A 182 6.12 -6.50 11.66
CA ARG A 182 7.36 -5.95 12.23
C ARG A 182 7.12 -4.60 12.88
N LEU A 183 6.42 -3.68 12.21
CA LEU A 183 6.05 -2.38 12.78
C LEU A 183 5.20 -2.55 14.05
N TRP A 184 4.20 -3.44 14.02
CA TRP A 184 3.40 -3.76 15.19
C TRP A 184 4.24 -4.27 16.37
N LYS A 185 5.15 -5.21 16.12
CA LYS A 185 6.03 -5.79 17.16
C LYS A 185 7.05 -4.81 17.72
N LYS A 186 7.44 -3.80 16.94
CA LYS A 186 8.29 -2.67 17.39
C LYS A 186 7.53 -1.65 18.26
N GLY A 187 6.21 -1.79 18.42
CA GLY A 187 5.40 -0.84 19.18
C GLY A 187 5.03 0.42 18.40
N VAL A 188 5.20 0.43 17.07
CA VAL A 188 4.74 1.54 16.23
C VAL A 188 3.23 1.73 16.42
N ARG A 189 2.81 2.98 16.60
CA ARG A 189 1.40 3.33 16.83
C ARG A 189 0.65 3.43 15.50
N PHE A 190 -0.51 2.77 15.44
CA PHE A 190 -1.42 2.77 14.30
C PHE A 190 -2.66 3.62 14.60
N ARG A 191 -3.06 4.47 13.67
CA ARG A 191 -4.29 5.26 13.72
C ARG A 191 -5.28 4.77 12.67
N GLN A 192 -6.40 4.22 13.10
CA GLN A 192 -7.52 3.90 12.22
C GLN A 192 -8.38 5.14 11.99
N LEU A 193 -8.74 5.38 10.73
CA LEU A 193 -9.67 6.42 10.29
C LEU A 193 -10.99 5.77 9.86
N ASP A 194 -12.09 6.47 10.06
CA ASP A 194 -13.42 6.04 9.61
C ASP A 194 -13.78 6.71 8.28
N LEU A 195 -12.89 6.54 7.29
CA LEU A 195 -13.12 7.02 5.93
C LEU A 195 -12.48 6.07 4.90
N PRO A 196 -13.03 5.94 3.70
CA PRO A 196 -12.41 5.20 2.61
C PRO A 196 -11.26 6.02 2.00
N VAL A 197 -10.09 5.37 1.85
CA VAL A 197 -8.88 6.01 1.32
C VAL A 197 -8.64 5.65 -0.13
N ALA A 198 -8.83 4.38 -0.49
CA ALA A 198 -8.50 3.90 -1.83
C ALA A 198 -9.60 3.03 -2.42
N ILE A 199 -9.62 2.98 -3.75
CA ILE A 199 -10.34 1.97 -4.53
C ILE A 199 -9.31 0.98 -5.04
N PHE A 200 -9.39 -0.27 -4.59
CA PHE A 200 -8.49 -1.34 -4.95
C PHE A 200 -8.91 -2.05 -6.23
N ASP A 201 -7.99 -2.17 -7.20
CA ASP A 201 -8.21 -2.98 -8.39
C ASP A 201 -8.08 -4.48 -8.06
N THR A 202 -9.16 -5.22 -8.26
CA THR A 202 -9.22 -6.66 -7.97
C THR A 202 -8.52 -7.53 -9.03
N GLY A 203 -8.05 -6.96 -10.15
CA GLY A 203 -7.30 -7.66 -11.21
C GLY A 203 -5.83 -7.96 -10.87
N GLY A 204 -5.33 -7.50 -9.73
CA GLY A 204 -3.93 -7.65 -9.34
C GLY A 204 -3.44 -9.08 -9.09
N VAL A 205 -2.12 -9.28 -9.18
CA VAL A 205 -1.41 -10.58 -9.09
C VAL A 205 -1.74 -11.37 -7.82
N SER A 206 -1.98 -10.70 -6.69
CA SER A 206 -2.29 -11.34 -5.41
C SER A 206 -3.60 -12.14 -5.40
N ASN A 207 -4.55 -11.79 -6.25
CA ASN A 207 -5.82 -12.51 -6.38
C ASN A 207 -5.70 -13.77 -7.25
N VAL A 208 -4.72 -13.82 -8.16
CA VAL A 208 -4.53 -14.93 -9.11
C VAL A 208 -3.72 -16.07 -8.49
N LYS A 209 -2.70 -15.75 -7.66
CA LYS A 209 -1.77 -16.74 -7.07
C LYS A 209 -2.08 -17.01 -5.58
N ARG A 210 -3.31 -17.42 -5.29
CA ARG A 210 -3.79 -17.56 -3.91
C ARG A 210 -2.99 -18.54 -3.05
N SER A 211 -2.62 -19.72 -3.60
CA SER A 211 -1.84 -20.72 -2.85
C SER A 211 -0.42 -20.21 -2.52
N ALA A 212 0.22 -19.49 -3.44
CA ALA A 212 1.52 -18.87 -3.21
C ALA A 212 1.45 -17.82 -2.11
N GLY A 213 0.41 -16.96 -2.10
CA GLY A 213 0.18 -15.99 -1.03
C GLY A 213 -0.05 -16.63 0.34
N LEU A 214 -0.85 -17.72 0.42
CA LEU A 214 -1.06 -18.43 1.67
C LEU A 214 0.21 -19.09 2.21
N ARG A 215 1.02 -19.68 1.32
CA ARG A 215 2.32 -20.27 1.69
C ARG A 215 3.26 -19.20 2.22
N ASP A 216 3.32 -18.04 1.58
CA ASP A 216 4.16 -16.93 2.01
C ASP A 216 3.69 -16.35 3.36
N ASN A 217 2.37 -16.22 3.59
CA ASN A 217 1.82 -15.85 4.89
C ASN A 217 2.18 -16.85 6.00
N ILE A 218 2.22 -18.16 5.69
CA ILE A 218 2.68 -19.19 6.63
C ILE A 218 4.14 -18.92 7.00
N SER A 219 5.00 -18.62 6.03
CA SER A 219 6.40 -18.27 6.27
C SER A 219 6.53 -17.05 7.19
N VAL A 220 5.79 -15.98 6.92
CA VAL A 220 5.76 -14.77 7.77
C VAL A 220 5.37 -15.09 9.23
N VAL A 221 4.34 -15.92 9.44
CA VAL A 221 3.93 -16.31 10.79
C VAL A 221 5.00 -17.17 11.46
N CYS A 222 5.61 -18.10 10.72
CA CYS A 222 6.69 -18.94 11.25
C CYS A 222 7.95 -18.14 11.60
N GLU A 223 8.24 -17.08 10.87
CA GLU A 223 9.40 -16.23 11.12
C GLU A 223 9.19 -15.30 12.32
N LEU A 224 8.07 -14.56 12.31
CA LEU A 224 7.88 -13.42 13.21
C LEU A 224 7.17 -13.78 14.52
N ASP A 225 6.38 -14.85 14.58
CA ASP A 225 5.50 -15.12 15.73
C ASP A 225 6.09 -16.16 16.68
N GLY A 226 5.83 -15.97 17.96
CA GLY A 226 6.15 -16.95 19.00
C GLY A 226 5.20 -18.18 18.98
N LEU A 227 5.52 -19.21 19.77
CA LEU A 227 4.80 -20.48 19.75
C LEU A 227 3.29 -20.35 19.94
N VAL A 228 2.84 -19.52 20.88
CA VAL A 228 1.41 -19.32 21.18
C VAL A 228 0.68 -18.72 19.98
N ASP A 229 1.26 -17.68 19.36
CA ASP A 229 0.69 -17.05 18.17
C ASP A 229 0.70 -18.00 16.97
N ARG A 230 1.77 -18.78 16.78
CA ARG A 230 1.83 -19.81 15.73
C ARG A 230 0.69 -20.83 15.88
N LEU A 231 0.46 -21.35 17.08
CA LEU A 231 -0.65 -22.28 17.35
C LEU A 231 -2.02 -21.66 17.03
N ARG A 232 -2.19 -20.37 17.27
CA ARG A 232 -3.42 -19.62 17.00
C ARG A 232 -3.62 -19.27 15.52
N LEU A 233 -2.54 -18.91 14.79
CA LEU A 233 -2.62 -18.31 13.46
C LEU A 233 -2.41 -19.33 12.33
N LEU A 234 -1.50 -20.31 12.49
CA LEU A 234 -1.17 -21.25 11.44
C LEU A 234 -2.36 -22.12 10.99
N PRO A 235 -3.24 -22.62 11.86
CA PRO A 235 -4.42 -23.39 11.42
C PRO A 235 -5.31 -22.60 10.44
N LYS A 236 -5.43 -21.29 10.65
CA LYS A 236 -6.22 -20.38 9.79
C LYS A 236 -5.61 -20.19 8.40
N LEU A 237 -4.33 -20.52 8.21
CA LEU A 237 -3.61 -20.46 6.95
C LEU A 237 -3.49 -21.85 6.31
N TYR A 238 -3.15 -22.89 7.08
CA TYR A 238 -2.97 -24.24 6.54
C TYR A 238 -4.26 -24.84 5.99
N VAL A 239 -5.39 -24.64 6.65
CA VAL A 239 -6.68 -25.19 6.15
C VAL A 239 -7.01 -24.64 4.76
N PRO A 240 -7.08 -23.31 4.53
CA PRO A 240 -7.32 -22.79 3.18
C PRO A 240 -6.20 -23.11 2.17
N TYR A 241 -4.95 -23.23 2.64
CA TYR A 241 -3.83 -23.63 1.76
C TYR A 241 -4.00 -25.05 1.22
N LEU A 242 -4.30 -26.02 2.09
CA LEU A 242 -4.57 -27.40 1.68
C LEU A 242 -5.79 -27.48 0.75
N MET A 243 -6.84 -26.71 1.03
CA MET A 243 -8.01 -26.63 0.15
C MET A 243 -7.66 -26.06 -1.25
N CYS A 244 -6.74 -25.11 -1.33
CA CYS A 244 -6.25 -24.60 -2.62
C CYS A 244 -5.47 -25.67 -3.39
N LEU A 245 -4.59 -26.42 -2.72
CA LEU A 245 -3.83 -27.51 -3.34
C LEU A 245 -4.76 -28.62 -3.88
N LEU A 246 -5.78 -29.02 -3.12
CA LEU A 246 -6.76 -30.03 -3.56
C LEU A 246 -7.61 -29.57 -4.76
N ARG A 247 -7.78 -28.26 -4.95
CA ARG A 247 -8.55 -27.68 -6.06
C ARG A 247 -7.68 -27.29 -7.26
N GLY A 248 -6.37 -27.55 -7.23
CA GLY A 248 -5.44 -27.18 -8.29
C GLY A 248 -5.28 -25.66 -8.47
N LYS A 249 -5.48 -24.87 -7.41
CA LYS A 249 -5.43 -23.39 -7.45
C LYS A 249 -4.27 -22.83 -6.66
#